data_ee3b5e9bea39d37cd95a6405f69e0f71
#
_entry.id   ee3b5e9bea39d37cd95a6405f69e0f71
#
_cell.length_a   1.000
_cell.length_b   1.000
_cell.length_c   1.000
_cell.angle_alpha   90.00
_cell.angle_beta   90.00
_cell.angle_gamma   90.00
#
_symmetry.space_group_name_H-M   'P 1'
#
loop_
_entity.id
_entity.type
_entity.pdbx_description
1 polymer ?
#
loop_
_entity_poly.entity_id
_entity_poly.type
_entity_poly.pdbx_seq_one_letter_code
_entity_poly.pdbx_strand_id
1 'polypeptide(L)'
;MRKEQLIRICLAMLLASTTLMLSSCKKDKDPKDKDPKEALVNTRWKMATDLPGLDIDKEIGEVSGELRFTSQTEGELIAAIKGTKLTLSVTYSYDATQKAYPATVKIGDDINHFILKVNWDTNILIAYELEAGVVIPKPIMFFTLVK
;
A
#
# COMPACT_ATOMS: atom_id res chain seq x y z
N MET A 1 11.46 51.62 -8.52
CA MET A 1 11.18 50.76 -7.35
C MET A 1 12.00 51.27 -6.19
N ARG A 2 11.36 51.70 -5.12
CA ARG A 2 12.06 52.18 -3.93
C ARG A 2 12.69 51.00 -3.19
N LYS A 3 13.90 51.15 -2.69
CA LYS A 3 14.67 50.08 -1.99
C LYS A 3 13.87 49.43 -0.84
N GLU A 4 12.97 50.18 -0.21
CA GLU A 4 12.12 49.73 0.89
C GLU A 4 11.07 48.69 0.45
N GLN A 5 10.59 48.74 -0.82
CA GLN A 5 9.64 47.74 -1.33
C GLN A 5 10.31 46.44 -1.64
N LEU A 6 11.56 46.48 -2.11
CA LEU A 6 12.34 45.26 -2.36
C LEU A 6 12.63 44.48 -1.07
N ILE A 7 12.94 45.20 0.02
CA ILE A 7 13.22 44.61 1.34
C ILE A 7 11.98 43.93 1.90
N ARG A 8 10.80 44.54 1.72
CA ARG A 8 9.53 43.96 2.17
C ARG A 8 9.14 42.69 1.41
N ILE A 9 9.41 42.67 0.09
CA ILE A 9 9.15 41.50 -0.76
C ILE A 9 10.12 40.36 -0.40
N CYS A 10 11.40 40.67 -0.17
CA CYS A 10 12.37 39.68 0.27
C CYS A 10 12.06 39.12 1.65
N LEU A 11 11.59 39.96 2.58
CA LEU A 11 11.19 39.53 3.93
C LEU A 11 9.94 38.63 3.89
N ALA A 12 8.97 38.95 3.02
CA ALA A 12 7.77 38.12 2.83
C ALA A 12 8.10 36.76 2.19
N MET A 13 9.05 36.73 1.26
CA MET A 13 9.53 35.46 0.66
C MET A 13 10.33 34.59 1.64
N LEU A 14 11.10 35.21 2.54
CA LEU A 14 11.83 34.49 3.58
C LEU A 14 10.89 33.89 4.63
N LEU A 15 9.80 34.54 4.97
CA LEU A 15 8.77 34.02 5.89
C LEU A 15 7.97 32.88 5.26
N ALA A 16 7.72 32.92 3.94
CA ALA A 16 7.04 31.84 3.22
C ALA A 16 7.93 30.58 3.09
N SER A 17 9.26 30.76 2.94
CA SER A 17 10.18 29.62 2.86
C SER A 17 10.42 28.92 4.20
N THR A 18 10.33 29.64 5.33
CA THR A 18 10.46 29.03 6.65
C THR A 18 9.25 28.21 7.06
N THR A 19 8.04 28.56 6.59
CA THR A 19 6.84 27.74 6.86
C THR A 19 6.82 26.44 6.05
N LEU A 20 7.44 26.39 4.88
CA LEU A 20 7.58 25.16 4.10
C LEU A 20 8.61 24.19 4.70
N MET A 21 9.66 24.70 5.37
CA MET A 21 10.64 23.83 6.03
C MET A 21 10.12 23.22 7.35
N LEU A 22 9.21 23.85 8.04
CA LEU A 22 8.59 23.31 9.26
C LEU A 22 7.62 22.14 8.97
N SER A 23 7.05 22.06 7.76
CA SER A 23 6.20 20.93 7.35
C SER A 23 7.01 19.72 6.92
N SER A 24 8.29 19.86 6.55
CA SER A 24 9.18 18.75 6.18
C SER A 24 9.83 18.03 7.38
N CYS A 25 9.73 18.60 8.59
CA CYS A 25 10.26 18.04 9.82
C CYS A 25 9.25 17.17 10.62
N LYS A 26 8.06 16.88 10.09
CA LYS A 26 7.18 15.90 10.68
C LYS A 26 7.83 14.53 10.48
N LYS A 27 8.24 13.89 11.59
CA LYS A 27 8.63 12.47 11.56
C LYS A 27 7.49 11.69 10.93
N ASP A 28 7.80 10.89 9.90
CA ASP A 28 6.85 9.95 9.34
C ASP A 28 6.36 9.04 10.47
N LYS A 29 5.04 9.07 10.72
CA LYS A 29 4.43 8.18 11.69
C LYS A 29 4.60 6.74 11.20
N ASP A 30 4.82 5.82 12.14
CA ASP A 30 4.74 4.39 11.87
C ASP A 30 3.38 4.08 11.19
N PRO A 31 3.30 3.25 10.14
CA PRO A 31 2.05 2.93 9.46
C PRO A 31 0.91 2.52 10.39
N LYS A 32 1.21 1.81 11.49
CA LYS A 32 0.21 1.41 12.50
C LYS A 32 -0.43 2.58 13.25
N ASP A 33 0.27 3.72 13.36
CA ASP A 33 -0.17 4.92 14.09
C ASP A 33 -0.84 5.94 13.16
N LYS A 34 -0.89 5.67 11.85
CA LYS A 34 -1.58 6.49 10.86
C LYS A 34 -3.09 6.23 10.87
N ASP A 35 -3.85 7.19 10.32
CA ASP A 35 -5.24 6.91 9.94
C ASP A 35 -5.27 5.65 9.07
N PRO A 36 -6.17 4.69 9.32
CA PRO A 36 -6.27 3.48 8.50
C PRO A 36 -6.39 3.74 7.00
N LYS A 37 -7.01 4.85 6.59
CA LYS A 37 -7.10 5.25 5.18
C LYS A 37 -5.74 5.59 4.56
N GLU A 38 -4.80 6.03 5.38
CA GLU A 38 -3.46 6.45 4.96
C GLU A 38 -2.38 5.42 5.31
N ALA A 39 -2.72 4.42 6.14
CA ALA A 39 -1.75 3.51 6.71
C ALA A 39 -0.97 2.71 5.67
N LEU A 40 -1.61 2.35 4.56
CA LEU A 40 -0.96 1.60 3.47
C LEU A 40 -0.17 2.48 2.50
N VAL A 41 -0.43 3.79 2.44
CA VAL A 41 0.23 4.69 1.47
C VAL A 41 1.75 4.66 1.62
N ASN A 42 2.45 4.51 0.50
CA ASN A 42 3.90 4.37 0.42
C ASN A 42 4.48 3.15 1.14
N THR A 43 3.68 2.12 1.37
CA THR A 43 4.16 0.85 1.91
C THR A 43 4.41 -0.16 0.78
N ARG A 44 5.34 -1.08 1.05
CA ARG A 44 5.70 -2.19 0.17
C ARG A 44 5.60 -3.49 0.94
N TRP A 45 5.01 -4.49 0.32
CA TRP A 45 4.75 -5.77 0.93
C TRP A 45 5.25 -6.89 0.01
N LYS A 46 6.11 -7.74 0.53
CA LYS A 46 6.67 -8.86 -0.22
C LYS A 46 5.87 -10.13 0.08
N MET A 47 5.52 -10.89 -0.95
CA MET A 47 4.85 -12.18 -0.80
C MET A 47 5.70 -13.10 0.09
N ALA A 48 5.08 -13.65 1.12
CA ALA A 48 5.69 -14.62 2.01
C ALA A 48 5.48 -16.02 1.45
N THR A 49 6.58 -16.73 1.22
CA THR A 49 6.58 -18.11 0.73
C THR A 49 6.85 -19.13 1.83
N ASP A 50 7.34 -18.66 2.99
CA ASP A 50 7.87 -19.53 4.06
C ASP A 50 7.01 -19.53 5.33
N LEU A 51 5.73 -19.15 5.25
CA LEU A 51 4.86 -19.18 6.42
C LEU A 51 4.37 -20.61 6.71
N PRO A 52 4.43 -21.07 7.98
CA PRO A 52 3.93 -22.38 8.37
C PRO A 52 2.45 -22.53 8.03
N GLY A 53 2.06 -23.60 7.37
CA GLY A 53 0.68 -23.87 6.97
C GLY A 53 0.28 -23.31 5.60
N LEU A 54 1.21 -22.69 4.88
CA LEU A 54 1.01 -22.26 3.50
C LEU A 54 1.45 -23.39 2.56
N ASP A 55 0.51 -24.22 2.13
CA ASP A 55 0.76 -25.15 1.00
C ASP A 55 0.62 -24.34 -0.30
N ILE A 56 1.71 -23.68 -0.71
CA ILE A 56 1.83 -23.22 -2.08
C ILE A 56 2.11 -24.46 -2.92
N ASP A 57 1.22 -24.71 -3.85
CA ASP A 57 1.33 -25.84 -4.76
C ASP A 57 2.70 -25.79 -5.45
N LYS A 58 3.58 -26.71 -5.09
CA LYS A 58 4.97 -26.78 -5.61
C LYS A 58 5.03 -26.99 -7.13
N GLU A 59 3.89 -27.32 -7.74
CA GLU A 59 3.77 -27.49 -9.20
C GLU A 59 3.79 -26.14 -9.95
N ILE A 60 3.49 -25.02 -9.30
CA ILE A 60 3.46 -23.70 -9.95
C ILE A 60 4.87 -23.13 -10.15
N GLY A 61 5.89 -23.67 -9.50
CA GLY A 61 7.27 -23.18 -9.55
C GLY A 61 7.51 -21.97 -8.68
N GLU A 62 8.64 -21.28 -8.89
CA GLU A 62 8.97 -20.08 -8.12
C GLU A 62 7.99 -18.94 -8.45
N VAL A 63 7.09 -18.67 -7.53
CA VAL A 63 6.21 -17.51 -7.57
C VAL A 63 6.71 -16.49 -6.55
N SER A 64 6.96 -15.27 -6.98
CA SER A 64 7.25 -14.15 -6.11
C SER A 64 6.31 -13.00 -6.43
N GLY A 65 6.04 -12.15 -5.45
CA GLY A 65 5.18 -11.00 -5.63
C GLY A 65 5.55 -9.88 -4.68
N GLU A 66 5.28 -8.66 -5.11
CA GLU A 66 5.39 -7.46 -4.30
C GLU A 66 4.15 -6.61 -4.51
N LEU A 67 3.51 -6.23 -3.42
CA LEU A 67 2.37 -5.34 -3.41
C LEU A 67 2.84 -3.96 -2.93
N ARG A 68 2.63 -2.94 -3.75
CA ARG A 68 3.00 -1.55 -3.47
C ARG A 68 1.76 -0.69 -3.44
N PHE A 69 1.61 0.11 -2.42
CA PHE A 69 0.54 1.09 -2.33
C PHE A 69 1.09 2.49 -2.59
N THR A 70 0.57 3.16 -3.60
CA THR A 70 1.07 4.47 -4.07
C THR A 70 0.23 5.65 -3.61
N SER A 71 -1.05 5.39 -3.34
CA SER A 71 -2.00 6.40 -2.83
C SER A 71 -3.01 5.74 -1.88
N GLN A 72 -3.99 6.50 -1.41
CA GLN A 72 -5.09 5.98 -0.56
C GLN A 72 -6.04 5.02 -1.30
N THR A 73 -5.97 4.97 -2.63
CA THR A 73 -6.91 4.21 -3.46
C THR A 73 -6.24 3.33 -4.50
N GLU A 74 -4.94 3.50 -4.72
CA GLU A 74 -4.24 2.83 -5.81
C GLU A 74 -2.94 2.18 -5.35
N GLY A 75 -2.60 1.08 -6.00
CA GLY A 75 -1.37 0.36 -5.82
C GLY A 75 -1.05 -0.51 -7.03
N GLU A 76 0.01 -1.29 -6.90
CA GLU A 76 0.49 -2.20 -7.92
C GLU A 76 0.83 -3.55 -7.30
N LEU A 77 0.42 -4.63 -7.96
CA LEU A 77 0.89 -5.97 -7.69
C LEU A 77 1.88 -6.38 -8.77
N ILE A 78 3.13 -6.56 -8.37
CA ILE A 78 4.20 -7.04 -9.25
C ILE A 78 4.39 -8.52 -8.95
N ALA A 79 3.94 -9.37 -9.86
CA ALA A 79 4.08 -10.81 -9.76
C ALA A 79 5.19 -11.30 -10.70
N ALA A 80 5.96 -12.27 -10.25
CA ALA A 80 6.94 -12.98 -11.07
C ALA A 80 6.64 -14.48 -11.03
N ILE A 81 6.38 -15.05 -12.19
CA ILE A 81 6.08 -16.47 -12.36
C ILE A 81 7.10 -17.01 -13.37
N LYS A 82 7.91 -17.98 -12.96
CA LYS A 82 8.95 -18.59 -13.81
C LYS A 82 9.84 -17.55 -14.54
N GLY A 83 10.21 -16.48 -13.82
CA GLY A 83 11.06 -15.42 -14.34
C GLY A 83 10.35 -14.35 -15.18
N THR A 84 9.08 -14.52 -15.51
CA THR A 84 8.28 -13.50 -16.20
C THR A 84 7.62 -12.58 -15.19
N LYS A 85 7.89 -11.29 -15.30
CA LYS A 85 7.27 -10.26 -14.44
C LYS A 85 5.99 -9.73 -15.06
N LEU A 86 4.95 -9.62 -14.26
CA LEU A 86 3.67 -9.02 -14.60
C LEU A 86 3.34 -7.94 -13.56
N THR A 87 3.00 -6.74 -14.02
CA THR A 87 2.55 -5.66 -13.15
C THR A 87 1.05 -5.45 -13.35
N LEU A 88 0.29 -5.54 -12.28
CA LEU A 88 -1.15 -5.41 -12.25
C LEU A 88 -1.55 -4.19 -11.42
N SER A 89 -2.50 -3.40 -11.91
CA SER A 89 -3.07 -2.30 -11.17
C SER A 89 -3.99 -2.81 -10.07
N VAL A 90 -3.85 -2.26 -8.87
CA VAL A 90 -4.68 -2.54 -7.70
C VAL A 90 -5.42 -1.27 -7.32
N THR A 91 -6.73 -1.36 -7.17
CA THR A 91 -7.53 -0.31 -6.53
C THR A 91 -8.05 -0.81 -5.21
N TYR A 92 -8.07 0.04 -4.19
CA TYR A 92 -8.49 -0.34 -2.86
C TYR A 92 -9.12 0.83 -2.11
N SER A 93 -9.80 0.52 -1.02
CA SER A 93 -10.35 1.49 -0.09
C SER A 93 -10.31 0.92 1.33
N TYR A 94 -10.48 1.75 2.34
CA TYR A 94 -10.62 1.28 3.72
C TYR A 94 -12.09 1.16 4.10
N ASP A 95 -12.49 0.01 4.59
CA ASP A 95 -13.79 -0.26 5.17
C ASP A 95 -13.69 -0.29 6.70
N ALA A 96 -14.22 0.75 7.36
CA ALA A 96 -14.17 0.89 8.80
C ALA A 96 -15.02 -0.16 9.54
N THR A 97 -16.08 -0.67 8.91
CA THR A 97 -16.94 -1.70 9.49
C THR A 97 -16.22 -3.05 9.58
N GLN A 98 -15.53 -3.42 8.52
CA GLN A 98 -14.77 -4.67 8.45
C GLN A 98 -13.34 -4.53 9.00
N LYS A 99 -12.87 -3.29 9.22
CA LYS A 99 -11.47 -2.96 9.56
C LYS A 99 -10.50 -3.63 8.58
N ALA A 100 -10.81 -3.54 7.30
CA ALA A 100 -10.11 -4.20 6.22
C ALA A 100 -10.11 -3.32 4.97
N TYR A 101 -9.39 -3.75 3.95
CA TYR A 101 -9.26 -3.04 2.69
C TYR A 101 -9.83 -3.88 1.55
N PRO A 102 -11.09 -3.64 1.13
CA PRO A 102 -11.58 -4.17 -0.14
C PRO A 102 -10.68 -3.71 -1.27
N ALA A 103 -10.26 -4.63 -2.11
CA ALA A 103 -9.35 -4.35 -3.21
C ALA A 103 -9.81 -5.07 -4.48
N THR A 104 -9.48 -4.48 -5.63
CA THR A 104 -9.72 -5.08 -6.94
C THR A 104 -8.43 -5.12 -7.74
N VAL A 105 -8.22 -6.23 -8.44
CA VAL A 105 -7.11 -6.41 -9.37
C VAL A 105 -7.66 -6.75 -10.74
N LYS A 106 -7.29 -5.98 -11.74
CA LYS A 106 -7.68 -6.22 -13.13
C LYS A 106 -6.63 -7.09 -13.81
N ILE A 107 -7.06 -8.24 -14.34
CA ILE A 107 -6.23 -9.16 -15.10
C ILE A 107 -6.87 -9.35 -16.49
N GLY A 108 -6.32 -8.71 -17.51
CA GLY A 108 -6.99 -8.65 -18.82
C GLY A 108 -8.32 -7.91 -18.73
N ASP A 109 -9.41 -8.59 -19.08
CA ASP A 109 -10.78 -8.07 -18.96
C ASP A 109 -11.48 -8.49 -17.66
N ASP A 110 -10.86 -9.37 -16.88
CA ASP A 110 -11.42 -9.89 -15.63
C ASP A 110 -11.07 -8.98 -14.45
N ILE A 111 -12.06 -8.74 -13.60
CA ILE A 111 -11.91 -8.00 -12.35
C ILE A 111 -12.01 -9.00 -11.19
N ASN A 112 -10.94 -9.10 -10.43
CA ASN A 112 -10.87 -9.98 -9.26
C ASN A 112 -11.00 -9.14 -7.99
N HIS A 113 -11.82 -9.60 -7.06
CA HIS A 113 -12.13 -8.92 -5.82
C HIS A 113 -11.48 -9.62 -4.62
N PHE A 114 -10.86 -8.83 -3.75
CA PHE A 114 -10.15 -9.32 -2.57
C PHE A 114 -10.50 -8.49 -1.34
N ILE A 115 -10.29 -9.06 -0.18
CA ILE A 115 -10.23 -8.34 1.10
C ILE A 115 -8.82 -8.48 1.65
N LEU A 116 -8.17 -7.33 1.90
CA LEU A 116 -6.86 -7.27 2.51
C LEU A 116 -7.02 -6.95 4.00
N LYS A 117 -6.45 -7.78 4.85
CA LYS A 117 -6.38 -7.55 6.30
C LYS A 117 -4.94 -7.39 6.73
N VAL A 118 -4.66 -6.37 7.52
CA VAL A 118 -3.31 -6.07 8.00
C VAL A 118 -3.23 -6.31 9.50
N ASN A 119 -2.27 -7.11 9.90
CA ASN A 119 -1.85 -7.21 11.28
C ASN A 119 -0.55 -6.40 11.45
N TRP A 120 -0.68 -5.22 12.05
CA TRP A 120 0.45 -4.30 12.24
C TRP A 120 1.43 -4.77 13.32
N ASP A 121 1.01 -5.61 14.26
CA ASP A 121 1.88 -6.13 15.30
C ASP A 121 2.88 -7.15 14.74
N THR A 122 2.46 -7.92 13.76
CA THR A 122 3.29 -8.90 13.05
C THR A 122 3.83 -8.41 11.72
N ASN A 123 3.36 -7.25 11.23
CA ASN A 123 3.65 -6.72 9.90
C ASN A 123 3.29 -7.71 8.77
N ILE A 124 2.15 -8.38 8.91
CA ILE A 124 1.62 -9.32 7.93
C ILE A 124 0.34 -8.75 7.32
N LEU A 125 0.27 -8.76 6.00
CA LEU A 125 -0.92 -8.48 5.21
C LEU A 125 -1.43 -9.80 4.65
N ILE A 126 -2.73 -10.07 4.83
CA ILE A 126 -3.39 -11.30 4.40
C ILE A 126 -4.45 -10.93 3.36
N ALA A 127 -4.41 -11.59 2.21
CA ALA A 127 -5.42 -11.45 1.18
C ALA A 127 -6.40 -12.63 1.20
N TYR A 128 -7.68 -12.30 1.18
CA TYR A 128 -8.80 -13.24 1.05
C TYR A 128 -9.55 -12.96 -0.25
N GLU A 129 -10.02 -13.98 -0.91
CA GLU A 129 -10.90 -13.84 -2.06
C GLU A 129 -12.29 -13.36 -1.63
N LEU A 130 -12.87 -12.47 -2.43
CA LEU A 130 -14.24 -12.01 -2.28
C LEU A 130 -15.04 -12.50 -3.48
N GLU A 131 -15.97 -13.43 -3.23
CA GLU A 131 -16.82 -14.01 -4.26
C GLU A 131 -18.27 -13.63 -4.00
N ALA A 132 -18.91 -12.97 -4.96
CA ALA A 132 -20.30 -12.50 -4.86
C ALA A 132 -20.59 -11.70 -3.57
N GLY A 133 -19.65 -10.88 -3.11
CA GLY A 133 -19.77 -10.08 -1.87
C GLY A 133 -19.51 -10.86 -0.58
N VAL A 134 -19.13 -12.14 -0.67
CA VAL A 134 -18.84 -12.99 0.48
C VAL A 134 -17.34 -13.26 0.56
N VAL A 135 -16.75 -13.01 1.73
CA VAL A 135 -15.36 -13.32 1.99
C VAL A 135 -15.19 -14.83 2.13
N ILE A 136 -14.37 -15.41 1.26
CA ILE A 136 -13.97 -16.80 1.39
C ILE A 136 -13.02 -16.92 2.59
N PRO A 137 -13.33 -17.74 3.61
CA PRO A 137 -12.57 -17.73 4.87
C PRO A 137 -11.16 -18.34 4.77
N LYS A 138 -10.78 -18.81 3.60
CA LYS A 138 -9.44 -19.35 3.34
C LYS A 138 -8.54 -18.25 2.77
N PRO A 139 -7.43 -17.89 3.44
CA PRO A 139 -6.48 -16.94 2.90
C PRO A 139 -5.83 -17.48 1.62
N ILE A 140 -5.64 -16.61 0.63
CA ILE A 140 -5.02 -16.99 -0.64
C ILE A 140 -3.57 -16.53 -0.75
N MET A 141 -3.21 -15.41 -0.11
CA MET A 141 -1.85 -14.87 -0.12
C MET A 141 -1.51 -14.21 1.21
N PHE A 142 -0.24 -14.26 1.54
CA PHE A 142 0.34 -13.55 2.68
C PHE A 142 1.51 -12.70 2.20
N PHE A 143 1.63 -11.52 2.77
CA PHE A 143 2.71 -10.59 2.48
C PHE A 143 3.33 -10.08 3.77
N THR A 144 4.62 -9.82 3.75
CA THR A 144 5.36 -9.19 4.85
C THR A 144 5.78 -7.79 4.48
N LEU A 145 5.71 -6.87 5.44
CA LEU A 145 6.10 -5.48 5.23
C LEU A 145 7.61 -5.38 4.97
N VAL A 146 7.97 -4.70 3.89
CA VAL A 146 9.36 -4.35 3.58
C VAL A 146 9.71 -3.07 4.32
N LYS A 147 10.72 -3.13 5.18
CA LYS A 147 11.25 -1.98 5.93
C LYS A 147 12.26 -1.19 5.11
#